data_6c6e36940066ed594d19ab1175fbc05d
#
_entry.id   6c6e36940066ed594d19ab1175fbc05d
#
_cell.length_a   1.000
_cell.length_b   1.000
_cell.length_c   1.000
_cell.angle_alpha   90.00
_cell.angle_beta   90.00
_cell.angle_gamma   90.00
#
_symmetry.space_group_name_H-M   'P 1'
#
loop_
_entity.id
_entity.type
_entity.pdbx_description
1 polymer ?
#
loop_
_entity_poly.entity_id
_entity_poly.type
_entity_poly.pdbx_seq_one_letter_code
_entity_poly.pdbx_strand_id
1 'polypeptide(L)'
;MKFVYLKLLIACLLPLAFVACKKEITSTAEEKGLTPYNLVIPSGLPVMMVPSDNPMTVEGVALGKMLFHDPILSGNNTQSCASCHIRKFGFSDSSNQFSTGIDGLKGPRNAMPLINLGWATQFFWDGGAANLESQVVGPIQNPLEMHQDLAAALVELNAHPTYPALFKKVFGGTQIGTSMLMRAIAQYERTLISGNSRYDQ
;
A
#
# COMPACT_ATOMS: atom_id res chain seq x y z
N MET A 1 -80.37 8.53 -32.73
CA MET A 1 -79.02 8.86 -33.33
C MET A 1 -78.10 9.44 -32.27
N LYS A 2 -77.19 8.62 -31.69
CA LYS A 2 -76.06 9.08 -30.92
C LYS A 2 -74.98 8.02 -31.03
N PHE A 3 -73.91 8.31 -31.77
CA PHE A 3 -72.78 7.47 -31.95
C PHE A 3 -71.90 7.55 -30.66
N VAL A 4 -71.65 6.40 -30.02
CA VAL A 4 -70.72 6.25 -28.92
C VAL A 4 -69.41 5.77 -29.51
N TYR A 5 -68.38 6.62 -29.47
CA TYR A 5 -67.01 6.26 -29.83
C TYR A 5 -66.37 5.50 -28.68
N LEU A 6 -66.13 4.22 -28.89
CA LEU A 6 -65.31 3.39 -27.99
C LEU A 6 -63.82 3.63 -28.28
N LYS A 7 -63.16 4.37 -27.43
CA LYS A 7 -61.71 4.54 -27.51
C LYS A 7 -61.02 3.33 -26.91
N LEU A 8 -60.42 2.49 -27.76
CA LEU A 8 -59.48 1.45 -27.36
C LEU A 8 -58.18 2.14 -26.90
N LEU A 9 -57.92 2.08 -25.60
CA LEU A 9 -56.60 2.40 -25.01
C LEU A 9 -55.71 1.14 -25.11
N ILE A 10 -54.83 1.12 -26.09
CA ILE A 10 -53.76 0.13 -26.15
C ILE A 10 -52.67 0.58 -25.17
N ALA A 11 -52.60 -0.04 -24.00
CA ALA A 11 -51.50 0.13 -23.06
C ALA A 11 -50.29 -0.65 -23.57
N CYS A 12 -49.32 0.04 -24.18
CA CYS A 12 -48.01 -0.51 -24.47
C CYS A 12 -47.26 -0.71 -23.15
N LEU A 13 -47.27 -1.92 -22.64
CA LEU A 13 -46.35 -2.39 -21.59
C LEU A 13 -44.96 -2.60 -22.23
N LEU A 14 -44.11 -1.60 -22.14
CA LEU A 14 -42.66 -1.77 -22.37
C LEU A 14 -42.10 -2.53 -21.18
N PRO A 15 -41.45 -3.69 -21.34
CA PRO A 15 -40.66 -4.27 -20.29
C PRO A 15 -39.35 -3.41 -20.12
N LEU A 16 -39.25 -2.68 -19.02
CA LEU A 16 -37.98 -2.12 -18.60
C LEU A 16 -37.04 -3.30 -18.26
N ALA A 17 -36.23 -3.68 -19.22
CA ALA A 17 -35.07 -4.53 -18.94
C ALA A 17 -34.09 -3.74 -18.09
N PHE A 18 -34.12 -3.95 -16.77
CA PHE A 18 -33.03 -3.57 -15.88
C PHE A 18 -31.83 -4.43 -16.25
N VAL A 19 -30.98 -3.91 -17.14
CA VAL A 19 -29.61 -4.40 -17.30
C VAL A 19 -28.87 -3.99 -16.04
N ALA A 20 -28.92 -4.86 -15.02
CA ALA A 20 -28.03 -4.77 -13.88
C ALA A 20 -26.62 -5.01 -14.42
N CYS A 21 -25.87 -3.93 -14.68
CA CYS A 21 -24.43 -4.00 -14.83
C CYS A 21 -23.86 -4.51 -13.49
N LYS A 22 -23.78 -5.82 -13.32
CA LYS A 22 -22.84 -6.43 -12.41
C LYS A 22 -21.45 -6.08 -12.96
N LYS A 23 -20.87 -5.01 -12.43
CA LYS A 23 -19.45 -4.76 -12.58
C LYS A 23 -18.76 -5.86 -11.78
N GLU A 24 -18.45 -6.97 -12.45
CA GLU A 24 -17.53 -7.96 -11.89
C GLU A 24 -16.24 -7.20 -11.62
N ILE A 25 -15.88 -7.12 -10.35
CA ILE A 25 -14.56 -6.66 -9.91
C ILE A 25 -13.61 -7.82 -10.20
N THR A 26 -13.32 -8.03 -11.48
CA THR A 26 -12.20 -8.88 -11.91
C THR A 26 -10.95 -8.21 -11.37
N SER A 27 -10.16 -8.96 -10.64
CA SER A 27 -8.98 -8.41 -9.98
C SER A 27 -8.06 -7.76 -11.01
N THR A 28 -7.83 -6.46 -10.86
CA THR A 28 -6.98 -5.66 -11.76
C THR A 28 -5.55 -6.21 -11.90
N ALA A 29 -5.17 -7.19 -11.09
CA ALA A 29 -3.88 -7.87 -11.15
C ALA A 29 -3.77 -8.83 -12.34
N GLU A 30 -4.80 -9.63 -12.61
CA GLU A 30 -4.80 -10.59 -13.73
C GLU A 30 -4.83 -9.91 -15.09
N GLU A 31 -5.54 -8.78 -15.24
CA GLU A 31 -5.55 -8.01 -16.48
C GLU A 31 -4.15 -7.47 -16.86
N LYS A 32 -3.27 -7.27 -15.88
CA LYS A 32 -1.89 -6.78 -16.09
C LYS A 32 -0.87 -7.89 -16.23
N GLY A 33 -1.26 -9.16 -16.16
CA GLY A 33 -0.35 -10.29 -16.13
C GLY A 33 0.53 -10.33 -14.87
N LEU A 34 0.02 -9.80 -13.76
CA LEU A 34 0.67 -9.84 -12.44
C LEU A 34 0.26 -11.10 -11.69
N THR A 35 1.16 -11.62 -10.87
CA THR A 35 0.92 -12.81 -10.06
C THR A 35 0.27 -12.42 -8.74
N PRO A 36 -0.97 -12.86 -8.42
CA PRO A 36 -1.58 -12.60 -7.12
C PRO A 36 -0.68 -13.11 -5.97
N TYR A 37 -0.55 -12.33 -4.92
CA TYR A 37 0.23 -12.71 -3.74
C TYR A 37 -0.69 -13.31 -2.68
N ASN A 38 -0.48 -14.58 -2.36
CA ASN A 38 -1.25 -15.27 -1.33
C ASN A 38 -0.62 -14.99 0.05
N LEU A 39 -1.30 -14.18 0.86
CA LEU A 39 -0.93 -13.96 2.26
C LEU A 39 -1.21 -15.22 3.06
N VAL A 40 -0.19 -15.75 3.71
CA VAL A 40 -0.33 -16.84 4.67
C VAL A 40 -0.69 -16.24 6.04
N ILE A 41 -1.95 -16.32 6.41
CA ILE A 41 -2.46 -15.81 7.67
C ILE A 41 -2.38 -16.93 8.73
N PRO A 42 -1.67 -16.73 9.85
CA PRO A 42 -1.67 -17.66 10.96
C PRO A 42 -3.09 -17.90 11.52
N SER A 43 -3.37 -19.11 12.03
CA SER A 43 -4.69 -19.55 12.52
C SER A 43 -5.10 -18.70 13.68
N GLY A 44 -4.79 -17.89 14.27
CA GLY A 44 -5.27 -17.00 15.35
C GLY A 44 -5.61 -15.59 14.89
N LEU A 45 -5.29 -15.26 13.66
CA LEU A 45 -5.50 -13.92 13.13
C LEU A 45 -6.72 -13.88 12.19
N PRO A 46 -7.49 -12.80 12.20
CA PRO A 46 -8.62 -12.62 11.27
C PRO A 46 -8.12 -12.43 9.83
N VAL A 47 -9.04 -12.55 8.86
CA VAL A 47 -8.74 -12.22 7.46
C VAL A 47 -8.26 -10.77 7.36
N MET A 48 -7.12 -10.57 6.68
CA MET A 48 -6.57 -9.23 6.45
C MET A 48 -7.37 -8.50 5.38
N MET A 49 -7.79 -7.27 5.67
CA MET A 49 -8.46 -6.40 4.71
C MET A 49 -7.42 -5.73 3.80
N VAL A 50 -7.35 -6.20 2.56
CA VAL A 50 -6.48 -5.62 1.53
C VAL A 50 -7.28 -4.58 0.73
N PRO A 51 -6.80 -3.34 0.56
CA PRO A 51 -7.49 -2.33 -0.23
C PRO A 51 -7.67 -2.78 -1.68
N SER A 52 -8.87 -2.60 -2.23
CA SER A 52 -9.19 -3.00 -3.61
C SER A 52 -8.38 -2.22 -4.67
N ASP A 53 -7.93 -1.02 -4.33
CA ASP A 53 -7.09 -0.18 -5.20
C ASP A 53 -5.58 -0.47 -5.05
N ASN A 54 -5.19 -1.34 -4.09
CA ASN A 54 -3.82 -1.82 -3.92
C ASN A 54 -3.79 -3.34 -3.67
N PRO A 55 -4.25 -4.17 -4.63
CA PRO A 55 -4.25 -5.62 -4.49
C PRO A 55 -2.82 -6.15 -4.35
N MET A 56 -2.63 -7.18 -3.52
CA MET A 56 -1.34 -7.80 -3.28
C MET A 56 -0.87 -8.60 -4.49
N THR A 57 0.34 -8.31 -4.97
CA THR A 57 0.96 -9.04 -6.07
C THR A 57 2.40 -9.43 -5.73
N VAL A 58 2.89 -10.53 -6.29
CA VAL A 58 4.27 -10.99 -6.08
C VAL A 58 5.26 -9.90 -6.53
N GLU A 59 4.99 -9.28 -7.67
CA GLU A 59 5.82 -8.21 -8.22
C GLU A 59 5.76 -6.93 -7.38
N GLY A 60 4.59 -6.58 -6.87
CA GLY A 60 4.41 -5.41 -6.01
C GLY A 60 5.09 -5.57 -4.66
N VAL A 61 4.95 -6.74 -4.04
CA VAL A 61 5.66 -7.09 -2.80
C VAL A 61 7.17 -7.07 -3.00
N ALA A 62 7.67 -7.63 -4.12
CA ALA A 62 9.11 -7.61 -4.43
C ALA A 62 9.63 -6.18 -4.62
N LEU A 63 8.89 -5.34 -5.35
CA LEU A 63 9.23 -3.92 -5.53
C LEU A 63 9.23 -3.17 -4.19
N GLY A 64 8.20 -3.36 -3.37
CA GLY A 64 8.11 -2.74 -2.04
C GLY A 64 9.25 -3.17 -1.12
N LYS A 65 9.65 -4.45 -1.18
CA LYS A 65 10.81 -4.94 -0.44
C LYS A 65 12.11 -4.28 -0.89
N MET A 66 12.32 -4.11 -2.20
CA MET A 66 13.50 -3.40 -2.71
C MET A 66 13.54 -1.97 -2.17
N LEU A 67 12.45 -1.22 -2.31
CA LEU A 67 12.35 0.17 -1.83
C LEU A 67 12.56 0.29 -0.32
N PHE A 68 12.04 -0.65 0.47
CA PHE A 68 12.19 -0.69 1.92
C PHE A 68 13.65 -0.82 2.37
N HIS A 69 14.49 -1.47 1.57
CA HIS A 69 15.91 -1.69 1.87
C HIS A 69 16.84 -0.75 1.11
N ASP A 70 16.33 0.05 0.18
CA ASP A 70 17.13 0.95 -0.65
C ASP A 70 17.25 2.33 0.01
N PRO A 71 18.46 2.86 0.20
CA PRO A 71 18.66 4.19 0.76
C PRO A 71 18.27 5.34 -0.17
N ILE A 72 17.89 5.09 -1.41
CA ILE A 72 17.46 6.11 -2.41
C ILE A 72 16.31 6.99 -1.91
N LEU A 73 15.58 6.55 -0.88
CA LEU A 73 14.48 7.31 -0.31
C LEU A 73 14.91 8.25 0.82
N SER A 74 16.19 8.38 1.11
CA SER A 74 16.71 9.37 2.07
C SER A 74 17.49 10.49 1.39
N GLY A 75 17.44 11.70 1.92
CA GLY A 75 17.95 12.91 1.28
C GLY A 75 19.45 12.91 0.96
N ASN A 76 20.22 12.00 1.55
CA ASN A 76 21.64 11.80 1.24
C ASN A 76 21.97 10.37 0.79
N ASN A 77 20.97 9.55 0.51
CA ASN A 77 21.09 8.16 0.07
C ASN A 77 21.89 7.26 1.04
N THR A 78 21.78 7.49 2.35
CA THR A 78 22.52 6.71 3.37
C THR A 78 21.65 5.85 4.27
N GLN A 79 20.35 6.15 4.39
CA GLN A 79 19.40 5.43 5.23
C GLN A 79 18.22 4.87 4.40
N SER A 80 17.78 3.69 4.80
CA SER A 80 16.55 3.08 4.30
C SER A 80 15.56 2.83 5.44
N CYS A 81 14.34 2.40 5.16
CA CYS A 81 13.40 1.96 6.20
C CYS A 81 14.01 0.85 7.06
N ALA A 82 14.74 -0.08 6.44
CA ALA A 82 15.41 -1.19 7.14
C ALA A 82 16.54 -0.74 8.10
N SER A 83 17.00 0.50 8.02
CA SER A 83 18.01 1.03 8.94
C SER A 83 17.46 1.18 10.37
N CYS A 84 16.18 1.55 10.51
CA CYS A 84 15.51 1.71 11.79
C CYS A 84 14.49 0.59 12.06
N HIS A 85 14.02 -0.11 11.03
CA HIS A 85 13.08 -1.22 11.15
C HIS A 85 13.79 -2.57 10.91
N ILE A 86 14.54 -3.00 11.93
CA ILE A 86 15.43 -4.15 11.85
C ILE A 86 14.67 -5.46 12.09
N ARG A 87 14.65 -6.34 11.11
CA ARG A 87 13.90 -7.61 11.16
C ARG A 87 14.14 -8.43 12.43
N LYS A 88 15.39 -8.51 12.88
CA LYS A 88 15.80 -9.26 14.09
C LYS A 88 15.08 -8.79 15.36
N PHE A 89 14.63 -7.54 15.39
CA PHE A 89 13.98 -6.90 16.53
C PHE A 89 12.49 -6.63 16.26
N GLY A 90 11.84 -7.45 15.45
CA GLY A 90 10.42 -7.28 15.11
C GLY A 90 10.17 -6.04 14.24
N PHE A 91 11.14 -5.67 13.43
CA PHE A 91 11.12 -4.44 12.62
C PHE A 91 10.98 -3.16 13.46
N SER A 92 11.62 -3.12 14.63
CA SER A 92 11.86 -1.93 15.43
C SER A 92 13.36 -1.60 15.48
N ASP A 93 13.73 -0.46 16.10
CA ASP A 93 15.13 0.00 16.16
C ASP A 93 15.89 -0.58 17.38
N SER A 94 15.89 -1.91 17.52
CA SER A 94 16.69 -2.59 18.52
C SER A 94 16.44 -2.07 19.96
N SER A 95 17.53 -1.79 20.68
CA SER A 95 17.52 -1.20 22.01
C SER A 95 17.58 0.33 22.01
N ASN A 96 17.57 0.98 20.86
CA ASN A 96 17.58 2.43 20.77
C ASN A 96 16.24 3.00 21.22
N GLN A 97 16.26 3.87 22.23
CA GLN A 97 15.06 4.58 22.65
C GLN A 97 14.53 5.49 21.53
N PHE A 98 15.43 6.12 20.80
CA PHE A 98 15.13 7.01 19.69
C PHE A 98 16.05 6.69 18.51
N SER A 99 15.46 6.57 17.33
CA SER A 99 16.23 6.41 16.09
C SER A 99 16.95 7.69 15.73
N THR A 100 18.10 7.54 15.05
CA THR A 100 18.90 8.67 14.56
C THR A 100 18.67 8.81 13.07
N GLY A 101 18.24 9.99 12.62
CA GLY A 101 18.05 10.31 11.21
C GLY A 101 19.36 10.60 10.48
N ILE A 102 19.26 10.88 9.18
CA ILE A 102 20.42 11.11 8.29
C ILE A 102 21.30 12.29 8.70
N ASP A 103 20.73 13.27 9.37
CA ASP A 103 21.44 14.47 9.86
C ASP A 103 22.04 14.27 11.27
N GLY A 104 22.03 13.04 11.80
CA GLY A 104 22.51 12.76 13.16
C GLY A 104 21.55 13.21 14.27
N LEU A 105 20.38 13.71 13.92
CA LEU A 105 19.35 14.15 14.86
C LEU A 105 18.51 12.96 15.33
N LYS A 106 18.02 13.01 16.56
CA LYS A 106 17.15 11.98 17.13
C LYS A 106 15.69 12.42 17.12
N GLY A 107 14.81 11.52 16.72
CA GLY A 107 13.38 11.69 16.87
C GLY A 107 12.94 11.69 18.34
N PRO A 108 11.74 12.21 18.65
CA PRO A 108 11.21 12.25 20.03
C PRO A 108 10.53 10.93 20.45
N ARG A 109 10.42 9.95 19.56
CA ARG A 109 9.69 8.70 19.77
C ARG A 109 10.49 7.50 19.28
N ASN A 110 10.21 6.32 19.84
CA ASN A 110 10.78 5.06 19.41
C ASN A 110 10.21 4.66 18.02
N ALA A 111 11.04 4.01 17.20
CA ALA A 111 10.57 3.40 15.97
C ALA A 111 9.60 2.26 16.30
N MET A 112 8.39 2.33 15.74
CA MET A 112 7.35 1.33 15.97
C MET A 112 7.71 0.01 15.29
N PRO A 113 7.33 -1.16 15.84
CA PRO A 113 7.44 -2.41 15.13
C PRO A 113 6.51 -2.40 13.92
N LEU A 114 6.98 -2.93 12.78
CA LEU A 114 6.17 -3.01 11.56
C LEU A 114 5.46 -4.37 11.39
N ILE A 115 5.45 -5.22 12.41
CA ILE A 115 4.73 -6.50 12.36
C ILE A 115 3.22 -6.27 12.48
N ASN A 116 2.44 -7.06 11.72
CA ASN A 116 0.98 -7.11 11.78
C ASN A 116 0.25 -5.79 11.43
N LEU A 117 0.91 -4.86 10.76
CA LEU A 117 0.31 -3.58 10.37
C LEU A 117 -0.86 -3.71 9.39
N GLY A 118 -0.99 -4.84 8.67
CA GLY A 118 -2.13 -5.08 7.81
C GLY A 118 -3.48 -5.16 8.53
N TRP A 119 -3.49 -5.32 9.86
CA TRP A 119 -4.70 -5.28 10.71
C TRP A 119 -4.84 -3.98 11.50
N ALA A 120 -3.86 -3.08 11.44
CA ALA A 120 -3.93 -1.82 12.14
C ALA A 120 -4.97 -0.88 11.49
N THR A 121 -5.67 -0.12 12.33
CA THR A 121 -6.66 0.88 11.91
C THR A 121 -6.14 2.31 12.08
N GLN A 122 -5.00 2.47 12.72
CA GLN A 122 -4.31 3.73 12.97
C GLN A 122 -2.81 3.51 12.90
N PHE A 123 -2.08 4.48 12.40
CA PHE A 123 -0.64 4.42 12.18
C PHE A 123 0.04 5.59 12.87
N PHE A 124 1.31 5.42 13.21
CA PHE A 124 2.06 6.19 14.20
C PHE A 124 1.50 6.07 15.62
N TRP A 125 2.28 6.46 16.62
CA TRP A 125 1.89 6.40 18.04
C TRP A 125 0.66 7.25 18.39
N ASP A 126 0.35 8.24 17.55
CA ASP A 126 -0.74 9.20 17.75
C ASP A 126 -1.88 9.08 16.72
N GLY A 127 -1.80 8.07 15.84
CA GLY A 127 -2.83 7.88 14.82
C GLY A 127 -2.75 8.87 13.65
N GLY A 128 -1.59 9.48 13.43
CA GLY A 128 -1.42 10.56 12.45
C GLY A 128 -1.56 10.16 10.97
N ALA A 129 -1.67 8.87 10.65
CA ALA A 129 -1.92 8.40 9.30
C ALA A 129 -3.14 7.46 9.26
N ALA A 130 -3.96 7.63 8.22
CA ALA A 130 -5.25 6.94 8.09
C ALA A 130 -5.14 5.51 7.54
N ASN A 131 -4.08 5.21 6.80
CA ASN A 131 -3.81 3.90 6.20
C ASN A 131 -2.31 3.70 6.03
N LEU A 132 -1.93 2.46 5.72
CA LEU A 132 -0.53 2.06 5.60
C LEU A 132 0.16 2.79 4.44
N GLU A 133 -0.54 3.02 3.35
CA GLU A 133 -0.01 3.77 2.21
C GLU A 133 0.36 5.21 2.60
N SER A 134 -0.52 5.93 3.28
CA SER A 134 -0.26 7.31 3.68
C SER A 134 0.81 7.44 4.76
N GLN A 135 1.03 6.41 5.56
CA GLN A 135 2.06 6.37 6.59
C GLN A 135 3.47 6.50 6.00
N VAL A 136 3.73 5.85 4.86
CA VAL A 136 5.06 5.80 4.22
C VAL A 136 5.67 7.19 3.99
N VAL A 137 4.87 8.20 3.69
CA VAL A 137 5.35 9.55 3.36
C VAL A 137 5.99 10.24 4.57
N GLY A 138 5.44 9.99 5.77
CA GLY A 138 5.90 10.64 7.00
C GLY A 138 7.41 10.50 7.24
N PRO A 139 7.94 9.28 7.39
CA PRO A 139 9.38 9.04 7.62
C PRO A 139 10.28 9.57 6.49
N ILE A 140 9.84 9.49 5.23
CA ILE A 140 10.61 9.98 4.09
C ILE A 140 10.85 11.49 4.22
N GLN A 141 9.81 12.27 4.55
CA GLN A 141 9.90 13.73 4.60
C GLN A 141 10.35 14.28 5.95
N ASN A 142 10.35 13.46 7.02
CA ASN A 142 10.67 13.93 8.35
C ASN A 142 12.16 14.32 8.45
N PRO A 143 12.49 15.58 8.83
CA PRO A 143 13.88 16.02 8.97
C PRO A 143 14.65 15.32 10.10
N LEU A 144 13.95 14.65 11.03
CA LEU A 144 14.57 13.85 12.08
C LEU A 144 14.76 12.37 11.68
N GLU A 145 14.40 12.00 10.45
CA GLU A 145 14.47 10.64 9.92
C GLU A 145 15.19 10.62 8.56
N MET A 146 14.47 10.43 7.46
CA MET A 146 15.05 10.29 6.12
C MET A 146 15.26 11.63 5.40
N HIS A 147 14.65 12.71 5.85
CA HIS A 147 14.82 14.10 5.42
C HIS A 147 14.92 14.26 3.89
N GLN A 148 14.04 13.62 3.16
CA GLN A 148 13.99 13.68 1.69
C GLN A 148 12.81 14.51 1.22
N ASP A 149 13.04 15.37 0.24
CA ASP A 149 11.94 15.97 -0.53
C ASP A 149 11.29 14.90 -1.43
N LEU A 150 9.99 14.74 -1.32
CA LEU A 150 9.28 13.69 -2.04
C LEU A 150 9.36 13.85 -3.55
N ALA A 151 9.37 15.10 -4.06
CA ALA A 151 9.51 15.36 -5.49
C ALA A 151 10.92 15.00 -5.97
N ALA A 152 11.95 15.31 -5.17
CA ALA A 152 13.31 14.90 -5.44
C ALA A 152 13.47 13.38 -5.46
N ALA A 153 12.90 12.66 -4.48
CA ALA A 153 12.90 11.19 -4.47
C ALA A 153 12.27 10.61 -5.75
N LEU A 154 11.16 11.17 -6.21
CA LEU A 154 10.52 10.74 -7.45
C LEU A 154 11.38 11.02 -8.69
N VAL A 155 12.12 12.13 -8.73
CA VAL A 155 13.08 12.43 -9.80
C VAL A 155 14.17 11.37 -9.82
N GLU A 156 14.77 11.05 -8.67
CA GLU A 156 15.80 10.01 -8.55
C GLU A 156 15.30 8.63 -8.98
N LEU A 157 14.12 8.23 -8.51
CA LEU A 157 13.50 6.96 -8.90
C LEU A 157 13.20 6.88 -10.40
N ASN A 158 12.72 7.96 -11.02
CA ASN A 158 12.45 8.00 -12.46
C ASN A 158 13.73 8.01 -13.31
N ALA A 159 14.84 8.51 -12.78
CA ALA A 159 16.14 8.48 -13.43
C ALA A 159 16.91 7.16 -13.22
N HIS A 160 16.47 6.33 -12.26
CA HIS A 160 17.17 5.10 -11.90
C HIS A 160 17.04 4.05 -13.01
N PRO A 161 18.11 3.29 -13.33
CA PRO A 161 18.10 2.34 -14.44
C PRO A 161 17.11 1.19 -14.31
N THR A 162 16.68 0.85 -13.07
CA THR A 162 15.87 -0.33 -12.79
C THR A 162 14.42 0.01 -12.41
N TYR A 163 14.20 1.03 -11.57
CA TYR A 163 12.87 1.30 -11.00
C TYR A 163 11.79 1.61 -12.03
N PRO A 164 12.02 2.41 -13.08
CA PRO A 164 10.95 2.73 -14.05
C PRO A 164 10.33 1.48 -14.67
N ALA A 165 11.13 0.49 -15.01
CA ALA A 165 10.63 -0.77 -15.58
C ALA A 165 9.82 -1.60 -14.57
N LEU A 166 10.25 -1.65 -13.31
CA LEU A 166 9.54 -2.36 -12.23
C LEU A 166 8.21 -1.70 -11.90
N PHE A 167 8.19 -0.38 -11.72
CA PHE A 167 6.96 0.37 -11.47
C PHE A 167 5.97 0.26 -12.62
N LYS A 168 6.46 0.36 -13.86
CA LYS A 168 5.65 0.17 -15.06
C LYS A 168 5.01 -1.22 -15.09
N LYS A 169 5.75 -2.27 -14.72
CA LYS A 169 5.22 -3.63 -14.64
C LYS A 169 4.09 -3.72 -13.62
N VAL A 170 4.29 -3.21 -12.40
CA VAL A 170 3.34 -3.36 -11.29
C VAL A 170 2.12 -2.44 -11.44
N PHE A 171 2.33 -1.17 -11.74
CA PHE A 171 1.27 -0.16 -11.70
C PHE A 171 0.84 0.33 -13.10
N GLY A 172 1.63 0.06 -14.13
CA GLY A 172 1.45 0.68 -15.44
C GLY A 172 1.98 2.10 -15.48
N GLY A 173 1.63 2.84 -16.53
CA GLY A 173 2.10 4.22 -16.70
C GLY A 173 3.55 4.34 -17.17
N THR A 174 3.98 5.57 -17.41
CA THR A 174 5.32 5.89 -17.93
C THR A 174 6.20 6.61 -16.92
N GLN A 175 5.62 7.06 -15.82
CA GLN A 175 6.28 7.87 -14.80
C GLN A 175 5.90 7.39 -13.40
N ILE A 176 6.89 7.29 -12.52
CA ILE A 176 6.69 6.93 -11.12
C ILE A 176 6.11 8.12 -10.38
N GLY A 177 5.00 7.91 -9.67
CA GLY A 177 4.36 8.90 -8.84
C GLY A 177 4.28 8.47 -7.37
N THR A 178 4.00 9.41 -6.49
CA THR A 178 3.88 9.21 -5.03
C THR A 178 2.97 8.04 -4.67
N SER A 179 1.79 7.95 -5.28
CA SER A 179 0.84 6.88 -5.00
C SER A 179 1.40 5.49 -5.31
N MET A 180 2.18 5.34 -6.38
CA MET A 180 2.82 4.08 -6.73
C MET A 180 3.89 3.68 -5.71
N LEU A 181 4.71 4.65 -5.27
CA LEU A 181 5.72 4.45 -4.24
C LEU A 181 5.09 3.95 -2.93
N MET A 182 4.08 4.67 -2.45
CA MET A 182 3.35 4.34 -1.22
C MET A 182 2.73 2.94 -1.28
N ARG A 183 2.05 2.62 -2.38
CA ARG A 183 1.41 1.33 -2.60
C ARG A 183 2.41 0.18 -2.63
N ALA A 184 3.56 0.35 -3.27
CA ALA A 184 4.59 -0.69 -3.33
C ALA A 184 5.12 -1.04 -1.94
N ILE A 185 5.50 -0.03 -1.13
CA ILE A 185 6.02 -0.24 0.22
C ILE A 185 4.94 -0.86 1.11
N ALA A 186 3.70 -0.38 1.06
CA ALA A 186 2.58 -0.92 1.82
C ALA A 186 2.27 -2.40 1.48
N GLN A 187 2.43 -2.83 0.21
CA GLN A 187 2.32 -4.25 -0.13
C GLN A 187 3.36 -5.10 0.59
N TYR A 188 4.60 -4.65 0.65
CA TYR A 188 5.64 -5.37 1.39
C TYR A 188 5.37 -5.38 2.89
N GLU A 189 5.02 -4.25 3.49
CA GLU A 189 4.76 -4.15 4.93
C GLU A 189 3.58 -5.05 5.36
N ARG A 190 2.55 -5.23 4.54
CA ARG A 190 1.47 -6.20 4.78
C ARG A 190 1.94 -7.64 4.86
N THR A 191 3.10 -7.97 4.32
CA THR A 191 3.68 -9.32 4.44
C THR A 191 4.43 -9.56 5.75
N LEU A 192 4.65 -8.52 6.55
CA LEU A 192 5.37 -8.60 7.82
C LEU A 192 4.44 -9.13 8.92
N ILE A 193 4.10 -10.40 8.83
CA ILE A 193 3.15 -11.07 9.71
C ILE A 193 3.90 -11.86 10.78
N SER A 194 3.47 -11.72 12.04
CA SER A 194 3.90 -12.49 13.19
C SER A 194 2.68 -13.06 13.91
N GLY A 195 2.60 -14.35 14.08
CA GLY A 195 1.46 -15.06 14.69
C GLY A 195 1.77 -16.55 14.85
N ASN A 196 3.06 -16.91 14.97
CA ASN A 196 3.52 -18.28 15.15
C ASN A 196 4.66 -18.33 16.18
N SER A 197 4.59 -17.51 17.21
CA SER A 197 5.52 -17.55 18.35
C SER A 197 5.17 -18.70 19.28
N ARG A 198 6.04 -19.00 20.24
CA ARG A 198 5.73 -19.98 21.30
C ARG A 198 4.51 -19.59 22.13
N TYR A 199 4.14 -18.32 22.18
CA TYR A 199 2.96 -17.84 22.86
C TYR A 199 1.68 -18.10 22.04
N ASP A 200 1.78 -18.11 20.72
CA ASP A 200 0.64 -18.32 19.82
C ASP A 200 0.28 -19.82 19.66
N GLN A 201 1.17 -20.73 20.09
CA GLN A 201 0.99 -22.19 20.06
C GLN A 201 0.39 -22.75 21.35
#